data_4989dc667cff4ae7f0bb5b10eeb45afa
#
_entry.id   4989dc667cff4ae7f0bb5b10eeb45afa
#
_cell.length_a   1.000
_cell.length_b   1.000
_cell.length_c   1.000
_cell.angle_alpha   90.00
_cell.angle_beta   90.00
_cell.angle_gamma   90.00
#
_symmetry.space_group_name_H-M   'P 1'
#
loop_
_entity.id
_entity.type
_entity.pdbx_description
1 polymer ?
#
loop_
_entity_poly.entity_id
_entity_poly.type
_entity_poly.pdbx_seq_one_letter_code
_entity_poly.pdbx_strand_id
1 'polypeptide(L)'
;MSRDYNFWVYIVTNIHDSVLYIGMTNDLARRVGEHRSGEVAGFASAYRCRRLLYYEHYGHVENAIARETQLKKWSRSKKIGLIAPMNPRWEDLAPEILGEDQKMSRLRST
;
A
#
# COMPACT_ATOMS: atom_id res chain seq x y z
N MET A 1 -11.57 10.78 -25.44
CA MET A 1 -10.42 10.06 -25.11
C MET A 1 -10.29 9.77 -23.61
N SER A 2 -10.13 8.55 -23.32
CA SER A 2 -10.06 8.14 -21.95
C SER A 2 -8.66 8.34 -21.40
N ARG A 3 -8.57 8.95 -20.26
CA ARG A 3 -7.35 9.10 -19.56
C ARG A 3 -7.47 8.44 -18.24
N ASP A 4 -6.42 7.79 -17.86
CA ASP A 4 -6.40 7.14 -16.59
C ASP A 4 -5.80 8.09 -15.55
N TYR A 5 -6.67 8.62 -14.72
CA TYR A 5 -6.24 9.55 -13.66
C TYR A 5 -6.30 8.88 -12.31
N ASN A 6 -5.78 7.67 -12.22
CA ASN A 6 -5.79 6.94 -10.97
C ASN A 6 -4.37 6.90 -10.41
N PHE A 7 -4.20 7.48 -9.24
CA PHE A 7 -2.93 7.48 -8.53
C PHE A 7 -3.19 7.06 -7.09
N TRP A 8 -2.28 6.31 -6.53
CA TRP A 8 -2.40 5.86 -5.15
C TRP A 8 -1.15 6.19 -4.39
N VAL A 9 -1.33 6.61 -3.14
CA VAL A 9 -0.26 6.69 -2.15
C VAL A 9 -0.51 5.55 -1.19
N TYR A 10 0.53 4.78 -0.88
CA TYR A 10 0.36 3.56 -0.12
C TYR A 10 1.47 3.40 0.90
N ILE A 11 1.22 2.55 1.89
CA ILE A 11 2.20 2.20 2.91
C ILE A 11 2.34 0.69 2.94
N VAL A 12 3.58 0.21 2.79
CA VAL A 12 3.91 -1.21 2.92
C VAL A 12 4.87 -1.40 4.09
N THR A 13 4.87 -2.61 4.64
CA THR A 13 5.70 -2.94 5.79
C THR A 13 6.33 -4.32 5.61
N ASN A 14 7.34 -4.59 6.42
CA ASN A 14 7.97 -5.91 6.45
C ASN A 14 7.23 -6.82 7.43
N ILE A 15 7.67 -8.08 7.50
CA ILE A 15 6.98 -9.08 8.32
C ILE A 15 7.01 -8.75 9.81
N HIS A 16 7.98 -7.96 10.23
CA HIS A 16 8.12 -7.59 11.65
C HIS A 16 7.47 -6.25 11.99
N ASP A 17 6.82 -5.60 11.02
CA ASP A 17 6.17 -4.30 11.19
C ASP A 17 7.15 -3.22 11.68
N SER A 18 8.42 -3.38 11.40
CA SER A 18 9.45 -2.47 11.91
C SER A 18 9.74 -1.33 10.94
N VAL A 19 9.35 -1.46 9.68
CA VAL A 19 9.62 -0.47 8.65
C VAL A 19 8.30 -0.10 7.96
N LEU A 20 8.05 1.20 7.81
CA LEU A 20 6.90 1.70 7.07
C LEU A 20 7.44 2.44 5.84
N TYR A 21 7.19 1.90 4.67
CA TYR A 21 7.62 2.50 3.41
C TYR A 21 6.44 3.16 2.72
N ILE A 22 6.61 4.43 2.35
CA ILE A 22 5.59 5.20 1.64
C ILE A 22 5.95 5.22 0.16
N GLY A 23 4.98 4.91 -0.68
CA GLY A 23 5.19 4.95 -2.12
C GLY A 23 4.00 5.52 -2.85
N MET A 24 4.18 5.74 -4.14
CA MET A 24 3.12 6.24 -5.03
C MET A 24 3.15 5.44 -6.32
N THR A 25 1.98 5.20 -6.87
CA THR A 25 1.88 4.45 -8.12
C THR A 25 0.62 4.86 -8.87
N ASN A 26 0.61 4.62 -10.18
CA ASN A 26 -0.60 4.76 -10.98
C ASN A 26 -1.29 3.41 -11.22
N ASP A 27 -0.78 2.35 -10.59
CA ASP A 27 -1.36 1.02 -10.74
C ASP A 27 -1.09 0.25 -9.45
N LEU A 28 -2.05 0.34 -8.53
CA LEU A 28 -1.85 -0.21 -7.18
C LEU A 28 -1.68 -1.73 -7.22
N ALA A 29 -2.52 -2.42 -7.99
CA ALA A 29 -2.44 -3.88 -8.06
C ALA A 29 -1.07 -4.34 -8.57
N ARG A 30 -0.59 -3.71 -9.64
CA ARG A 30 0.72 -4.08 -10.19
C ARG A 30 1.83 -3.81 -9.17
N ARG A 31 1.80 -2.65 -8.54
CA ARG A 31 2.86 -2.28 -7.59
C ARG A 31 2.84 -3.16 -6.36
N VAL A 32 1.65 -3.50 -5.87
CA VAL A 32 1.52 -4.41 -4.74
C VAL A 32 2.08 -5.78 -5.08
N GLY A 33 1.79 -6.26 -6.29
CA GLY A 33 2.35 -7.51 -6.77
C GLY A 33 3.87 -7.48 -6.82
N GLU A 34 4.44 -6.36 -7.28
CA GLU A 34 5.90 -6.20 -7.33
C GLU A 34 6.53 -6.21 -5.94
N HIS A 35 5.89 -5.54 -4.98
CA HIS A 35 6.38 -5.57 -3.59
C HIS A 35 6.33 -6.99 -3.05
N ARG A 36 5.25 -7.69 -3.33
CA ARG A 36 5.04 -9.04 -2.81
C ARG A 36 6.07 -10.01 -3.37
N SER A 37 6.41 -9.87 -4.64
CA SER A 37 7.40 -10.74 -5.28
C SER A 37 8.83 -10.30 -5.02
N GLY A 38 9.02 -9.11 -4.47
CA GLY A 38 10.35 -8.59 -4.21
C GLY A 38 11.00 -7.94 -5.43
N GLU A 39 10.22 -7.61 -6.46
CA GLU A 39 10.74 -7.02 -7.69
C GLU A 39 11.00 -5.53 -7.58
N VAL A 40 10.45 -4.87 -6.55
CA VAL A 40 10.68 -3.45 -6.36
C VAL A 40 12.10 -3.24 -5.88
N ALA A 41 12.84 -2.36 -6.57
CA ALA A 41 14.22 -2.09 -6.22
C ALA A 41 14.30 -1.10 -5.05
N GLY A 42 15.46 -1.03 -4.42
CA GLY A 42 15.78 -0.02 -3.43
C GLY A 42 15.35 -0.37 -2.02
N PHE A 43 14.95 0.66 -1.28
CA PHE A 43 14.68 0.53 0.15
C PHE A 43 13.64 -0.54 0.47
N ALA A 44 12.51 -0.50 -0.25
CA ALA A 44 11.43 -1.43 0.04
C ALA A 44 11.85 -2.87 -0.17
N SER A 45 12.66 -3.12 -1.21
CA SER A 45 13.18 -4.46 -1.48
C SER A 45 14.17 -4.89 -0.41
N ALA A 46 15.08 -3.98 -0.03
CA ALA A 46 16.11 -4.29 0.96
C ALA A 46 15.52 -4.69 2.31
N TYR A 47 14.40 -4.06 2.68
CA TYR A 47 13.74 -4.36 3.95
C TYR A 47 12.56 -5.31 3.80
N ARG A 48 12.35 -5.83 2.59
CA ARG A 48 11.30 -6.82 2.32
C ARG A 48 9.92 -6.33 2.73
N CYS A 49 9.59 -5.12 2.30
CA CYS A 49 8.28 -4.51 2.59
C CYS A 49 7.26 -5.08 1.62
N ARG A 50 6.65 -6.20 1.99
CA ARG A 50 5.76 -6.97 1.12
C ARG A 50 4.30 -6.98 1.55
N ARG A 51 3.99 -6.41 2.71
CA ARG A 51 2.62 -6.36 3.21
C ARG A 51 2.07 -4.96 3.05
N LEU A 52 0.87 -4.86 2.47
CA LEU A 52 0.21 -3.58 2.24
C LEU A 52 -0.67 -3.24 3.43
N LEU A 53 -0.42 -2.10 4.06
CA LEU A 53 -1.16 -1.69 5.26
C LEU A 53 -2.19 -0.61 4.99
N TYR A 54 -2.00 0.19 3.93
CA TYR A 54 -2.80 1.39 3.78
C TYR A 54 -2.67 1.93 2.36
N TYR A 55 -3.72 2.56 1.84
CA TYR A 55 -3.65 3.24 0.56
C TYR A 55 -4.69 4.35 0.48
N GLU A 56 -4.40 5.35 -0.35
CA GLU A 56 -5.29 6.46 -0.66
C GLU A 56 -5.32 6.64 -2.17
N HIS A 57 -6.45 7.06 -2.69
CA HIS A 57 -6.63 7.27 -4.13
C HIS A 57 -6.70 8.76 -4.44
N TYR A 58 -6.07 9.15 -5.55
CA TYR A 58 -6.08 10.53 -6.05
C TYR A 58 -6.33 10.54 -7.54
N GLY A 59 -7.13 11.53 -7.98
CA GLY A 59 -7.41 11.70 -9.41
C GLY A 59 -6.38 12.55 -10.13
N HIS A 60 -5.51 13.25 -9.39
CA HIS A 60 -4.51 14.13 -9.97
C HIS A 60 -3.14 13.79 -9.42
N VAL A 61 -2.16 13.70 -10.32
CA VAL A 61 -0.82 13.29 -9.94
C VAL A 61 -0.19 14.27 -8.95
N GLU A 62 -0.47 15.57 -9.10
CA GLU A 62 0.11 16.57 -8.21
C GLU A 62 -0.33 16.35 -6.76
N ASN A 63 -1.59 15.98 -6.57
CA ASN A 63 -2.11 15.73 -5.23
C ASN A 63 -1.48 14.48 -4.62
N ALA A 64 -1.29 13.46 -5.43
CA ALA A 64 -0.64 12.25 -4.96
C ALA A 64 0.82 12.50 -4.58
N ILE A 65 1.53 13.27 -5.39
CA ILE A 65 2.93 13.62 -5.11
C ILE A 65 3.02 14.41 -3.81
N ALA A 66 2.13 15.40 -3.64
CA ALA A 66 2.13 16.22 -2.43
C ALA A 66 1.87 15.37 -1.19
N ARG A 67 0.94 14.42 -1.31
CA ARG A 67 0.61 13.56 -0.17
C ARG A 67 1.76 12.61 0.17
N GLU A 68 2.37 12.02 -0.84
CA GLU A 68 3.51 11.15 -0.61
C GLU A 68 4.63 11.90 0.10
N THR A 69 4.93 13.09 -0.38
CA THR A 69 5.96 13.93 0.23
C THR A 69 5.61 14.25 1.68
N GLN A 70 4.36 14.59 1.93
CA GLN A 70 3.88 14.91 3.26
C GLN A 70 4.05 13.70 4.21
N LEU A 71 3.58 12.54 3.77
CA LEU A 71 3.61 11.35 4.61
C LEU A 71 5.03 10.89 4.91
N LYS A 72 5.93 11.07 3.97
CA LYS A 72 7.32 10.70 4.19
C LYS A 72 7.96 11.50 5.32
N LYS A 73 7.45 12.69 5.58
CA LYS A 73 7.97 13.54 6.66
C LYS A 73 7.31 13.30 8.00
N TRP A 74 6.23 12.53 8.03
CA TRP A 74 5.52 12.27 9.28
C TRP A 74 6.31 11.33 10.17
N SER A 75 6.12 11.49 11.47
CA SER A 75 6.68 10.56 12.45
C SER A 75 6.02 9.20 12.31
N ARG A 76 6.65 8.18 12.86
CA ARG A 76 6.07 6.84 12.87
C ARG A 76 4.71 6.85 13.58
N SER A 77 4.61 7.56 14.67
CA SER A 77 3.39 7.66 15.45
C SER A 77 2.24 8.22 14.60
N LYS A 78 2.52 9.26 13.80
CA LYS A 78 1.49 9.82 12.92
C LYS A 78 1.08 8.85 11.83
N LYS A 79 2.03 8.11 11.30
CA LYS A 79 1.72 7.11 10.27
C LYS A 79 0.85 6.00 10.84
N ILE A 80 1.14 5.57 12.05
CA ILE A 80 0.32 4.57 12.72
C ILE A 80 -1.10 5.08 12.91
N GLY A 81 -1.24 6.34 13.32
CA GLY A 81 -2.56 6.95 13.47
C GLY A 81 -3.34 7.03 12.18
N LEU A 82 -2.64 7.17 11.07
CA LEU A 82 -3.28 7.19 9.74
C LEU A 82 -3.77 5.79 9.35
N ILE A 83 -2.99 4.78 9.66
CA ILE A 83 -3.31 3.39 9.29
C ILE A 83 -4.50 2.86 10.09
N ALA A 84 -4.57 3.20 11.36
CA ALA A 84 -5.49 2.58 12.30
C ALA A 84 -6.97 2.60 11.88
N PRO A 85 -7.53 3.72 11.39
CA PRO A 85 -8.94 3.71 11.00
C PRO A 85 -9.25 2.77 9.84
N MET A 86 -8.31 2.61 8.91
CA MET A 86 -8.51 1.74 7.76
C MET A 86 -8.18 0.29 8.08
N ASN A 87 -7.15 0.09 8.91
CA ASN A 87 -6.58 -1.24 9.10
C ASN A 87 -6.09 -1.39 10.55
N PRO A 88 -7.02 -1.48 11.51
CA PRO A 88 -6.63 -1.51 12.93
C PRO A 88 -5.81 -2.72 13.32
N ARG A 89 -5.90 -3.80 12.56
CA ARG A 89 -5.16 -5.03 12.89
C ARG A 89 -3.89 -5.20 12.10
N TRP A 90 -3.55 -4.25 11.24
CA TRP A 90 -2.35 -4.32 10.42
C TRP A 90 -2.31 -5.57 9.56
N GLU A 91 -3.45 -5.94 9.03
CA GLU A 91 -3.54 -7.07 8.12
C GLU A 91 -2.99 -6.67 6.76
N ASP A 92 -2.52 -7.66 6.01
CA ASP A 92 -2.04 -7.42 4.66
C ASP A 92 -3.23 -7.21 3.74
N LEU A 93 -3.38 -6.01 3.20
CA LEU A 93 -4.47 -5.68 2.30
C LEU A 93 -4.20 -6.12 0.87
N ALA A 94 -3.01 -6.67 0.59
CA ALA A 94 -2.65 -7.09 -0.76
C ALA A 94 -3.63 -8.13 -1.34
N PRO A 95 -4.07 -9.15 -0.60
CA PRO A 95 -4.99 -10.12 -1.18
C PRO A 95 -6.26 -9.50 -1.73
N GLU A 96 -6.85 -8.51 -1.04
CA GLU A 96 -8.08 -7.91 -1.54
C GLU A 96 -7.82 -7.05 -2.77
N ILE A 97 -6.67 -6.38 -2.84
CA ILE A 97 -6.29 -5.59 -4.02
C ILE A 97 -6.03 -6.50 -5.21
N LEU A 98 -5.43 -7.65 -4.98
CA LEU A 98 -5.11 -8.60 -6.04
C LEU A 98 -6.26 -9.55 -6.38
N GLY A 99 -7.37 -9.45 -5.66
CA GLY A 99 -8.53 -10.30 -5.90
C GLY A 99 -8.46 -11.67 -5.25
N GLU A 100 -7.43 -11.94 -4.48
CA GLU A 100 -7.25 -13.24 -3.84
C GLU A 100 -8.15 -13.44 -2.65
N ASP A 101 -8.40 -12.36 -1.94
CA ASP A 101 -9.17 -12.42 -0.70
C ASP A 101 -10.60 -12.87 -0.93
N GLN A 102 -11.19 -12.51 -2.07
CA GLN A 102 -12.55 -12.87 -2.36
C GLN A 102 -12.71 -14.38 -2.49
N LYS A 103 -11.75 -15.03 -3.10
CA LYS A 103 -11.77 -16.47 -3.20
C LYS A 103 -11.72 -17.14 -1.84
N MET A 104 -10.83 -16.65 -0.99
CA MET A 104 -10.70 -17.18 0.34
C MET A 104 -11.97 -17.00 1.12
N SER A 105 -12.59 -15.86 0.98
CA SER A 105 -13.84 -15.56 1.66
C SER A 105 -14.92 -16.57 1.28
N ARG A 106 -15.05 -16.85 -0.01
CA ARG A 106 -16.06 -17.79 -0.47
C ARG A 106 -15.81 -19.18 0.05
N LEU A 107 -14.56 -19.59 0.08
CA LEU A 107 -14.22 -20.90 0.58
C LEU A 107 -14.57 -21.05 2.05
N ARG A 108 -14.36 -20.00 2.82
CA ARG A 108 -14.64 -20.06 4.23
C ARG A 108 -16.12 -20.01 4.54
N SER A 109 -16.89 -19.42 3.68
CA SER A 109 -18.31 -19.30 3.94
C SER A 109 -19.07 -20.58 3.65
N THR A 110 -18.43 -21.54 3.06
CA THR A 110 -19.06 -22.84 2.86
C THR A 110 -18.87 -23.78 4.06
#